data_84d372c018769b8f8c3f781a92c8fc81
#
_entry.id   84d372c018769b8f8c3f781a92c8fc81
#
_cell.length_a   1.000
_cell.length_b   1.000
_cell.length_c   1.000
_cell.angle_alpha   90.00
_cell.angle_beta   90.00
_cell.angle_gamma   90.00
#
_symmetry.space_group_name_H-M   'P 1'
#
loop_
_entity.id
_entity.type
_entity.pdbx_description
1 polymer ?
#
loop_
_entity_poly.entity_id
_entity_poly.type
_entity_poly.pdbx_seq_one_letter_code
_entity_poly.pdbx_strand_id
1 'polypeptide(L)'
;MKVNKVMNTRLLLLLALTISIASCSKKSDSKGGSKATGWKINDKKGGFQYASKFKKQATGPGLVLVEGGTFTMGKVQDDVMHDWNNTPNQQHVQSFYMDETEVTNMMYMEYLDWLKRVYPPDQENYKNIYEGASPDTLVWRSRLGYNEQMTNNYLRHPAYAFYPVVGVNWIQASEFAKWRTDRVNEKILEEQRYLKKDAKVTDASADKVFSTEAYLASPSTAMGGDDKIVLKRGQKAASGKKGSAAPAAGATNTQGNSPKNVYAQRTSGLILPEYRLPTEAEWEYAAKGGITAAANNTEFAWGNEFSPAGQRMAHVWQG
;
A
#
# COMPACT_ATOMS: atom_id res chain seq x y z
N MET A 1 37.64 6.54 -63.85
CA MET A 1 36.21 6.99 -63.78
C MET A 1 35.21 5.92 -63.29
N LYS A 2 35.56 4.66 -62.96
CA LYS A 2 34.63 3.61 -62.49
C LYS A 2 34.46 3.55 -60.96
N VAL A 3 35.42 4.07 -60.19
CA VAL A 3 35.38 3.96 -58.70
C VAL A 3 34.34 4.91 -58.05
N ASN A 4 34.13 6.11 -58.60
CA ASN A 4 33.19 7.08 -58.03
C ASN A 4 31.74 6.70 -58.25
N LYS A 5 31.41 5.90 -59.23
CA LYS A 5 30.03 5.49 -59.52
C LYS A 5 29.54 4.39 -58.53
N VAL A 6 30.46 3.49 -58.10
CA VAL A 6 30.16 2.45 -57.13
C VAL A 6 30.06 3.01 -55.72
N MET A 7 30.82 4.06 -55.39
CA MET A 7 30.79 4.73 -54.10
C MET A 7 29.49 5.48 -53.91
N ASN A 8 28.99 6.15 -54.96
CA ASN A 8 27.71 6.86 -54.91
C ASN A 8 26.51 5.92 -54.76
N THR A 9 26.54 4.73 -55.39
CA THR A 9 25.45 3.75 -55.23
C THR A 9 25.43 3.11 -53.84
N ARG A 10 26.55 2.86 -53.20
CA ARG A 10 26.64 2.37 -51.82
C ARG A 10 26.17 3.42 -50.80
N LEU A 11 26.52 4.68 -51.06
CA LEU A 11 26.07 5.79 -50.20
C LEU A 11 24.54 6.02 -50.31
N LEU A 12 23.97 5.93 -51.53
CA LEU A 12 22.53 5.98 -51.76
C LEU A 12 21.78 4.79 -51.13
N LEU A 13 22.34 3.60 -51.17
CA LEU A 13 21.75 2.42 -50.50
C LEU A 13 21.81 2.52 -48.96
N LEU A 14 22.89 3.06 -48.39
CA LEU A 14 22.97 3.36 -46.97
C LEU A 14 21.99 4.45 -46.53
N LEU A 15 21.83 5.48 -47.33
CA LEU A 15 20.85 6.56 -47.09
C LEU A 15 19.41 6.05 -47.17
N ALA A 16 19.11 5.17 -48.13
CA ALA A 16 17.78 4.56 -48.27
C ALA A 16 17.49 3.61 -47.10
N LEU A 17 18.51 2.90 -46.58
CA LEU A 17 18.35 2.01 -45.45
C LEU A 17 18.11 2.79 -44.13
N THR A 18 18.73 3.93 -43.93
CA THR A 18 18.50 4.81 -42.78
C THR A 18 17.12 5.45 -42.79
N ILE A 19 16.58 5.78 -43.97
CA ILE A 19 15.24 6.34 -44.10
C ILE A 19 14.16 5.29 -43.82
N SER A 20 14.39 4.03 -44.16
CA SER A 20 13.43 2.92 -43.86
C SER A 20 13.37 2.57 -42.40
N ILE A 21 14.44 2.76 -41.60
CA ILE A 21 14.45 2.55 -40.15
C ILE A 21 13.74 3.69 -39.40
N ALA A 22 13.78 4.90 -39.93
CA ALA A 22 13.11 6.07 -39.34
C ALA A 22 11.57 6.04 -39.50
N SER A 23 11.04 5.17 -40.37
CA SER A 23 9.59 5.12 -40.68
C SER A 23 8.78 4.32 -39.68
N CYS A 24 9.39 3.56 -38.75
CA CYS A 24 8.68 2.65 -37.83
C CYS A 24 8.43 3.19 -36.42
N SER A 25 8.68 4.46 -36.13
CA SER A 25 8.49 5.00 -34.77
C SER A 25 7.52 6.18 -34.63
N LYS A 26 6.64 6.42 -35.56
CA LYS A 26 5.43 7.20 -35.27
C LYS A 26 4.34 6.23 -34.85
N LYS A 27 4.34 5.81 -33.57
CA LYS A 27 3.08 5.57 -32.88
C LYS A 27 2.26 6.85 -33.08
N SER A 28 1.36 6.83 -34.04
CA SER A 28 0.30 7.81 -34.12
C SER A 28 -0.50 7.66 -32.83
N ASP A 29 -0.24 8.52 -31.86
CA ASP A 29 -1.26 8.83 -30.88
C ASP A 29 -2.50 9.11 -31.72
N SER A 30 -3.44 8.21 -31.65
CA SER A 30 -4.63 8.20 -32.47
C SER A 30 -5.36 9.53 -32.32
N LYS A 31 -5.11 10.46 -33.26
CA LYS A 31 -6.01 11.59 -33.53
C LYS A 31 -7.36 11.09 -34.09
N GLY A 32 -7.60 9.76 -34.01
CA GLY A 32 -8.80 9.09 -34.48
C GLY A 32 -9.81 8.91 -33.35
N GLY A 33 -11.06 8.87 -33.69
CA GLY A 33 -12.13 8.54 -32.76
C GLY A 33 -12.02 7.12 -32.21
N SER A 34 -12.80 6.84 -31.18
CA SER A 34 -12.96 5.50 -30.60
C SER A 34 -13.30 4.50 -31.71
N LYS A 35 -12.62 3.37 -31.75
CA LYS A 35 -12.96 2.27 -32.68
C LYS A 35 -14.33 1.66 -32.40
N ALA A 36 -14.85 1.85 -31.18
CA ALA A 36 -16.17 1.35 -30.81
C ALA A 36 -17.31 2.27 -31.23
N THR A 37 -17.10 3.59 -31.11
CA THR A 37 -18.20 4.57 -31.29
C THR A 37 -17.93 5.61 -32.36
N GLY A 38 -16.70 5.73 -32.85
CA GLY A 38 -16.28 6.78 -33.80
C GLY A 38 -16.08 8.17 -33.15
N TRP A 39 -16.48 8.36 -31.89
CA TRP A 39 -16.34 9.65 -31.20
C TRP A 39 -14.90 9.89 -30.78
N LYS A 40 -14.49 11.16 -30.79
CA LYS A 40 -13.13 11.54 -30.35
C LYS A 40 -12.96 11.29 -28.85
N ILE A 41 -11.87 10.60 -28.50
CA ILE A 41 -11.40 10.44 -27.13
C ILE A 41 -10.52 11.64 -26.77
N ASN A 42 -10.65 12.18 -25.56
CA ASN A 42 -9.89 13.34 -25.07
C ASN A 42 -10.08 14.62 -25.90
N ASP A 43 -11.30 14.84 -26.39
CA ASP A 43 -11.62 16.10 -27.09
C ASP A 43 -11.64 17.26 -26.06
N LYS A 44 -11.07 18.40 -26.46
CA LYS A 44 -11.04 19.60 -25.61
C LYS A 44 -12.43 20.19 -25.35
N LYS A 45 -13.41 19.87 -26.19
CA LYS A 45 -14.80 20.35 -26.05
C LYS A 45 -15.66 19.49 -25.13
N GLY A 46 -15.13 18.38 -24.61
CA GLY A 46 -15.85 17.45 -23.73
C GLY A 46 -15.91 16.04 -24.32
N GLY A 47 -16.80 15.20 -23.79
CA GLY A 47 -16.92 13.79 -24.13
C GLY A 47 -16.03 12.90 -23.25
N PHE A 48 -15.75 11.69 -23.73
CA PHE A 48 -14.97 10.71 -22.98
C PHE A 48 -13.51 11.15 -22.83
N GLN A 49 -13.08 11.30 -21.59
CA GLN A 49 -11.71 11.67 -21.23
C GLN A 49 -11.01 10.45 -20.62
N TYR A 50 -9.94 10.03 -21.23
CA TYR A 50 -9.14 8.88 -20.79
C TYR A 50 -7.68 9.28 -20.58
N ALA A 51 -7.16 9.04 -19.40
CA ALA A 51 -5.74 9.25 -19.10
C ALA A 51 -4.92 8.07 -19.61
N SER A 52 -4.29 8.22 -20.78
CA SER A 52 -3.46 7.16 -21.38
C SER A 52 -2.10 6.96 -20.69
N LYS A 53 -1.71 7.89 -19.82
CA LYS A 53 -0.43 7.82 -19.10
C LYS A 53 -0.65 7.14 -17.77
N PHE A 54 -0.28 5.88 -17.69
CA PHE A 54 -0.22 5.15 -16.42
C PHE A 54 0.87 5.76 -15.53
N LYS A 55 0.49 6.16 -14.33
CA LYS A 55 1.44 6.49 -13.27
C LYS A 55 1.46 5.32 -12.30
N LYS A 56 2.66 4.77 -12.06
CA LYS A 56 2.84 3.75 -11.03
C LYS A 56 2.38 4.35 -9.70
N GLN A 57 1.50 3.65 -9.00
CA GLN A 57 1.08 4.02 -7.65
C GLN A 57 2.28 3.96 -6.70
N ALA A 58 2.39 4.92 -5.80
CA ALA A 58 3.40 4.87 -4.76
C ALA A 58 3.13 3.68 -3.83
N THR A 59 4.18 2.97 -3.48
CA THR A 59 4.10 1.90 -2.48
C THR A 59 3.93 2.52 -1.10
N GLY A 60 3.09 1.93 -0.27
CA GLY A 60 2.96 2.33 1.13
C GLY A 60 4.24 2.08 1.92
N PRO A 61 4.46 2.79 3.04
CA PRO A 61 5.63 2.60 3.89
C PRO A 61 5.77 1.15 4.34
N GLY A 62 6.99 0.60 4.25
CA GLY A 62 7.33 -0.75 4.72
C GLY A 62 6.79 -1.90 3.86
N LEU A 63 6.04 -1.61 2.79
CA LEU A 63 5.46 -2.62 1.92
C LEU A 63 6.37 -3.04 0.78
N VAL A 64 6.41 -4.32 0.50
CA VAL A 64 7.03 -4.93 -0.68
C VAL A 64 5.96 -5.53 -1.60
N LEU A 65 6.20 -5.51 -2.91
CA LEU A 65 5.32 -6.13 -3.88
C LEU A 65 5.58 -7.64 -3.92
N VAL A 66 4.53 -8.42 -3.68
CA VAL A 66 4.49 -9.86 -3.93
C VAL A 66 3.75 -10.08 -5.25
N GLU A 67 4.48 -10.55 -6.26
CA GLU A 67 3.87 -10.85 -7.56
C GLU A 67 2.97 -12.07 -7.46
N GLY A 68 1.73 -11.95 -7.98
CA GLY A 68 0.73 -13.01 -7.94
C GLY A 68 1.08 -14.21 -8.80
N GLY A 69 0.52 -15.34 -8.46
CA GLY A 69 0.73 -16.61 -9.17
C GLY A 69 -0.16 -17.72 -8.66
N THR A 70 0.04 -18.91 -9.20
CA THR A 70 -0.65 -20.12 -8.75
C THR A 70 0.34 -20.98 -7.97
N PHE A 71 -0.07 -21.46 -6.81
CA PHE A 71 0.74 -22.35 -5.97
C PHE A 71 -0.13 -23.44 -5.35
N THR A 72 0.51 -24.45 -4.80
CA THR A 72 -0.16 -25.48 -4.01
C THR A 72 -0.09 -25.09 -2.55
N MET A 73 -1.23 -24.74 -1.99
CA MET A 73 -1.43 -24.46 -0.59
C MET A 73 -1.63 -25.76 0.18
N GLY A 74 -1.09 -25.82 1.39
CA GLY A 74 -1.24 -26.99 2.25
C GLY A 74 -0.26 -28.13 1.97
N LYS A 75 -0.08 -28.97 2.97
CA LYS A 75 0.79 -30.16 2.94
C LYS A 75 0.32 -31.16 3.97
N VAL A 76 0.18 -32.40 3.56
CA VAL A 76 -0.24 -33.50 4.49
C VAL A 76 0.79 -34.60 4.59
N GLN A 77 1.93 -34.51 3.89
CA GLN A 77 2.93 -35.58 3.87
C GLN A 77 3.53 -35.91 5.22
N ASP A 78 3.65 -34.89 6.09
CA ASP A 78 4.24 -34.98 7.42
C ASP A 78 3.20 -34.86 8.54
N ASP A 79 1.92 -35.08 8.20
CA ASP A 79 0.84 -35.06 9.19
C ASP A 79 0.86 -36.34 10.02
N VAL A 80 1.49 -36.26 11.19
CA VAL A 80 1.66 -37.35 12.11
C VAL A 80 0.34 -37.84 12.69
N MET A 81 -0.65 -36.97 12.81
CA MET A 81 -1.97 -37.26 13.36
C MET A 81 -2.92 -37.85 12.33
N HIS A 82 -2.58 -37.76 11.04
CA HIS A 82 -3.41 -38.23 9.92
C HIS A 82 -4.82 -37.64 9.90
N ASP A 83 -5.01 -36.43 10.37
CA ASP A 83 -6.31 -35.77 10.40
C ASP A 83 -6.66 -35.08 9.08
N TRP A 84 -5.70 -34.96 8.16
CA TRP A 84 -5.84 -34.44 6.78
C TRP A 84 -6.45 -33.04 6.71
N ASN A 85 -6.27 -32.23 7.74
CA ASN A 85 -6.83 -30.89 7.83
C ASN A 85 -6.24 -29.93 6.81
N ASN A 86 -5.07 -30.22 6.27
CA ASN A 86 -4.31 -29.34 5.37
C ASN A 86 -4.05 -30.02 4.02
N THR A 87 -5.10 -30.55 3.38
CA THR A 87 -5.00 -31.20 2.06
C THR A 87 -4.50 -30.24 0.99
N PRO A 88 -3.52 -30.66 0.17
CA PRO A 88 -3.00 -29.84 -0.92
C PRO A 88 -4.09 -29.36 -1.86
N ASN A 89 -4.14 -28.05 -2.08
CA ASN A 89 -5.10 -27.40 -2.97
C ASN A 89 -4.42 -26.33 -3.80
N GLN A 90 -4.71 -26.29 -5.10
CA GLN A 90 -4.21 -25.24 -5.97
C GLN A 90 -4.98 -23.95 -5.77
N GLN A 91 -4.24 -22.89 -5.41
CA GLN A 91 -4.76 -21.54 -5.22
C GLN A 91 -4.09 -20.56 -6.17
N HIS A 92 -4.89 -19.63 -6.68
CA HIS A 92 -4.38 -18.50 -7.45
C HIS A 92 -4.45 -17.23 -6.60
N VAL A 93 -3.30 -16.64 -6.34
CA VAL A 93 -3.16 -15.40 -5.58
C VAL A 93 -2.86 -14.25 -6.54
N GLN A 94 -3.60 -13.15 -6.42
CA GLN A 94 -3.32 -11.93 -7.17
C GLN A 94 -2.09 -11.22 -6.59
N SER A 95 -1.43 -10.38 -7.39
CA SER A 95 -0.35 -9.54 -6.88
C SER A 95 -0.85 -8.62 -5.77
N PHE A 96 -0.12 -8.53 -4.68
CA PHE A 96 -0.46 -7.71 -3.51
C PHE A 96 0.79 -7.10 -2.88
N TYR A 97 0.57 -6.16 -1.99
CA TYR A 97 1.63 -5.60 -1.18
C TYR A 97 1.55 -6.16 0.23
N MET A 98 2.68 -6.53 0.79
CA MET A 98 2.80 -7.06 2.14
C MET A 98 3.92 -6.34 2.88
N ASP A 99 3.83 -6.22 4.20
CA ASP A 99 4.94 -5.74 5.00
C ASP A 99 6.13 -6.71 4.87
N GLU A 100 7.33 -6.16 4.78
CA GLU A 100 8.57 -6.96 4.70
C GLU A 100 8.83 -7.71 6.00
N THR A 101 8.38 -7.16 7.12
CA THR A 101 8.51 -7.72 8.46
C THR A 101 7.17 -7.71 9.17
N GLU A 102 7.06 -8.47 10.25
CA GLU A 102 5.95 -8.38 11.19
C GLU A 102 5.85 -6.96 11.77
N VAL A 103 4.64 -6.58 12.22
CA VAL A 103 4.42 -5.30 12.91
C VAL A 103 5.23 -5.29 14.20
N THR A 104 6.10 -4.29 14.33
CA THR A 104 7.01 -4.19 15.49
C THR A 104 6.33 -3.53 16.70
N ASN A 105 6.91 -3.75 17.89
CA ASN A 105 6.48 -3.06 19.10
C ASN A 105 6.49 -1.54 18.94
N MET A 106 7.48 -0.98 18.24
CA MET A 106 7.56 0.46 17.99
C MET A 106 6.40 0.97 17.13
N MET A 107 6.05 0.25 16.05
CA MET A 107 4.92 0.62 15.20
C MET A 107 3.59 0.55 15.96
N TYR A 108 3.44 -0.47 16.80
CA TYR A 108 2.22 -0.62 17.59
C TYR A 108 2.14 0.43 18.72
N MET A 109 3.27 0.80 19.33
CA MET A 109 3.33 1.90 20.30
C MET A 109 3.01 3.26 19.68
N GLU A 110 3.36 3.50 18.42
CA GLU A 110 2.97 4.72 17.68
C GLU A 110 1.42 4.81 17.61
N TYR A 111 0.75 3.70 17.33
CA TYR A 111 -0.70 3.63 17.35
C TYR A 111 -1.29 3.92 18.74
N LEU A 112 -0.73 3.30 19.78
CA LEU A 112 -1.19 3.50 21.16
C LEU A 112 -0.97 4.95 21.62
N ASP A 113 0.15 5.56 21.26
CA ASP A 113 0.44 6.96 21.58
C ASP A 113 -0.54 7.90 20.86
N TRP A 114 -0.83 7.62 19.59
CA TRP A 114 -1.83 8.35 18.84
C TRP A 114 -3.22 8.24 19.49
N LEU A 115 -3.63 7.04 19.91
CA LEU A 115 -4.90 6.83 20.62
C LEU A 115 -4.98 7.68 21.89
N LYS A 116 -3.92 7.74 22.68
CA LYS A 116 -3.87 8.56 23.90
C LYS A 116 -4.05 10.05 23.64
N ARG A 117 -3.49 10.54 22.53
CA ARG A 117 -3.58 11.96 22.17
C ARG A 117 -4.95 12.34 21.65
N VAL A 118 -5.56 11.48 20.85
CA VAL A 118 -6.85 11.74 20.21
C VAL A 118 -8.03 11.38 21.12
N TYR A 119 -7.88 10.29 21.87
CA TYR A 119 -8.89 9.77 22.81
C TYR A 119 -8.28 9.70 24.22
N PRO A 120 -8.14 10.84 24.91
CA PRO A 120 -7.53 10.88 26.22
C PRO A 120 -8.24 9.94 27.21
N PRO A 121 -7.54 9.00 27.85
CA PRO A 121 -8.17 7.99 28.72
C PRO A 121 -8.69 8.55 30.04
N ASP A 122 -8.39 9.80 30.38
CA ASP A 122 -8.93 10.55 31.52
C ASP A 122 -10.38 10.99 31.29
N GLN A 123 -10.85 10.99 30.04
CA GLN A 123 -12.25 11.27 29.68
C GLN A 123 -13.06 9.97 29.75
N GLU A 124 -14.17 9.99 30.46
CA GLU A 124 -15.02 8.82 30.69
C GLU A 124 -15.47 8.12 29.42
N ASN A 125 -15.76 8.90 28.37
CA ASN A 125 -16.19 8.39 27.07
C ASN A 125 -15.10 7.61 26.31
N TYR A 126 -13.81 7.82 26.64
CA TYR A 126 -12.66 7.26 25.91
C TYR A 126 -11.83 6.31 26.75
N LYS A 127 -12.17 6.14 28.03
CA LYS A 127 -11.42 5.34 29.00
C LYS A 127 -11.03 3.95 28.49
N ASN A 128 -11.96 3.24 27.88
CA ASN A 128 -11.78 1.85 27.46
C ASN A 128 -11.12 1.71 26.09
N ILE A 129 -10.93 2.79 25.33
CA ILE A 129 -10.36 2.72 23.96
C ILE A 129 -8.89 2.31 24.04
N TYR A 130 -8.12 2.98 24.88
CA TYR A 130 -6.71 2.68 25.05
C TYR A 130 -6.47 1.31 25.69
N GLU A 131 -7.26 0.95 26.70
CA GLU A 131 -7.17 -0.35 27.35
C GLU A 131 -7.52 -1.49 26.39
N GLY A 132 -8.61 -1.31 25.61
CA GLY A 132 -9.01 -2.29 24.60
C GLY A 132 -8.04 -2.46 23.44
N ALA A 133 -7.25 -1.42 23.12
CA ALA A 133 -6.21 -1.48 22.09
C ALA A 133 -4.87 -2.02 22.63
N SER A 134 -4.67 -2.02 23.95
CA SER A 134 -3.41 -2.46 24.55
C SER A 134 -3.22 -3.97 24.41
N PRO A 135 -2.02 -4.43 24.00
CA PRO A 135 -1.71 -5.86 23.93
C PRO A 135 -1.76 -6.51 25.32
N ASP A 136 -2.19 -7.78 25.37
CA ASP A 136 -2.13 -8.58 26.58
C ASP A 136 -0.69 -8.98 26.88
N THR A 137 -0.09 -8.35 27.87
CA THR A 137 1.27 -8.66 28.30
C THR A 137 1.38 -9.94 29.15
N LEU A 138 0.24 -10.48 29.63
CA LEU A 138 0.22 -11.69 30.45
C LEU A 138 0.49 -12.96 29.63
N VAL A 139 0.45 -12.87 28.31
CA VAL A 139 0.84 -13.99 27.41
C VAL A 139 2.25 -14.50 27.67
N TRP A 140 3.13 -13.70 28.27
CA TRP A 140 4.47 -14.08 28.65
C TRP A 140 4.55 -14.91 29.96
N ARG A 141 3.48 -14.92 30.74
CA ARG A 141 3.46 -15.70 32.01
C ARG A 141 3.38 -17.19 31.75
N SER A 142 4.31 -17.91 32.31
CA SER A 142 4.31 -19.39 32.30
C SER A 142 4.13 -19.92 33.71
N ARG A 143 3.40 -21.03 33.83
CA ARG A 143 3.23 -21.71 35.14
C ARG A 143 4.53 -22.31 35.68
N LEU A 144 5.49 -22.59 34.80
CA LEU A 144 6.75 -23.26 35.12
C LEU A 144 7.99 -22.38 34.94
N GLY A 145 7.81 -21.11 34.55
CA GLY A 145 8.92 -20.20 34.28
C GLY A 145 8.67 -18.79 34.82
N TYR A 146 9.75 -18.16 35.31
CA TYR A 146 9.70 -16.77 35.75
C TYR A 146 9.98 -15.83 34.56
N ASN A 147 8.93 -15.27 33.96
CA ASN A 147 9.00 -14.39 32.78
C ASN A 147 8.48 -12.97 33.06
N GLU A 148 8.48 -12.50 34.30
CA GLU A 148 7.96 -11.20 34.69
C GLU A 148 8.71 -10.05 33.99
N GLN A 149 9.99 -10.22 33.66
CA GLN A 149 10.74 -9.22 32.89
C GLN A 149 10.15 -9.02 31.49
N MET A 150 9.75 -10.10 30.82
CA MET A 150 9.10 -10.03 29.50
C MET A 150 7.70 -9.42 29.62
N THR A 151 6.92 -9.83 30.62
CA THR A 151 5.58 -9.28 30.89
C THR A 151 5.61 -7.77 31.06
N ASN A 152 6.61 -7.24 31.78
CA ASN A 152 6.68 -5.81 32.09
C ASN A 152 7.37 -4.98 31.03
N ASN A 153 8.35 -5.54 30.31
CA ASN A 153 9.28 -4.76 29.50
C ASN A 153 9.15 -5.00 28.01
N TYR A 154 8.65 -6.17 27.55
CA TYR A 154 8.72 -6.53 26.14
C TYR A 154 8.12 -5.50 25.20
N LEU A 155 6.96 -4.97 25.51
CA LEU A 155 6.30 -3.97 24.66
C LEU A 155 7.01 -2.61 24.70
N ARG A 156 7.58 -2.21 25.84
CA ARG A 156 7.97 -0.81 26.10
C ARG A 156 9.46 -0.56 26.14
N HIS A 157 10.27 -1.59 26.36
CA HIS A 157 11.70 -1.42 26.48
C HIS A 157 12.37 -1.25 25.11
N PRO A 158 13.27 -0.26 24.92
CA PRO A 158 13.90 0.03 23.63
C PRO A 158 14.63 -1.15 22.98
N ALA A 159 15.15 -2.09 23.80
CA ALA A 159 15.81 -3.29 23.29
C ALA A 159 14.89 -4.16 22.42
N TYR A 160 13.58 -4.12 22.65
CA TYR A 160 12.59 -4.90 21.93
C TYR A 160 11.78 -4.05 20.91
N ALA A 161 12.18 -2.80 20.67
CA ALA A 161 11.42 -1.88 19.81
C ALA A 161 11.16 -2.43 18.40
N PHE A 162 12.13 -3.15 17.84
CA PHE A 162 12.06 -3.76 16.50
C PHE A 162 11.67 -5.24 16.51
N TYR A 163 11.31 -5.78 17.66
CA TYR A 163 10.75 -7.13 17.76
C TYR A 163 9.25 -7.11 17.46
N PRO A 164 8.68 -8.23 16.99
CA PRO A 164 7.25 -8.29 16.66
C PRO A 164 6.38 -8.02 17.88
N VAL A 165 5.26 -7.33 17.69
CA VAL A 165 4.29 -7.15 18.77
C VAL A 165 3.61 -8.46 19.09
N VAL A 166 3.48 -8.75 20.39
CA VAL A 166 2.90 -9.99 20.92
C VAL A 166 1.75 -9.68 21.87
N GLY A 167 0.77 -10.56 21.94
CA GLY A 167 -0.42 -10.39 22.79
C GLY A 167 -1.53 -9.55 22.16
N VAL A 168 -1.53 -9.44 20.83
CA VAL A 168 -2.54 -8.71 20.04
C VAL A 168 -3.56 -9.71 19.50
N ASN A 169 -4.83 -9.44 19.70
CA ASN A 169 -5.91 -10.24 19.12
C ASN A 169 -6.29 -9.74 17.71
N TRP A 170 -7.15 -10.49 17.01
CA TRP A 170 -7.55 -10.19 15.63
C TRP A 170 -8.23 -8.82 15.49
N ILE A 171 -9.06 -8.43 16.46
CA ILE A 171 -9.76 -7.13 16.44
C ILE A 171 -8.75 -6.00 16.56
N GLN A 172 -7.84 -6.09 17.52
CA GLN A 172 -6.76 -5.11 17.73
C GLN A 172 -5.87 -4.97 16.49
N ALA A 173 -5.51 -6.06 15.85
CA ALA A 173 -4.72 -6.05 14.62
C ALA A 173 -5.49 -5.41 13.46
N SER A 174 -6.80 -5.66 13.35
CA SER A 174 -7.65 -5.06 12.30
C SER A 174 -7.83 -3.54 12.51
N GLU A 175 -8.03 -3.10 13.74
CA GLU A 175 -8.13 -1.67 14.08
C GLU A 175 -6.79 -0.94 13.85
N PHE A 176 -5.66 -1.56 14.17
CA PHE A 176 -4.34 -1.05 13.81
C PHE A 176 -4.19 -0.86 12.30
N ALA A 177 -4.60 -1.85 11.50
CA ALA A 177 -4.53 -1.78 10.04
C ALA A 177 -5.40 -0.64 9.47
N LYS A 178 -6.60 -0.46 10.02
CA LYS A 178 -7.51 0.64 9.66
C LYS A 178 -6.90 2.01 10.02
N TRP A 179 -6.39 2.15 11.25
CA TRP A 179 -5.68 3.36 11.68
C TRP A 179 -4.51 3.68 10.75
N ARG A 180 -3.69 2.69 10.41
CA ARG A 180 -2.55 2.85 9.50
C ARG A 180 -3.00 3.31 8.12
N THR A 181 -4.10 2.76 7.59
CA THR A 181 -4.71 3.20 6.33
C THR A 181 -5.01 4.69 6.34
N ASP A 182 -5.65 5.16 7.39
CA ASP A 182 -6.02 6.56 7.52
C ASP A 182 -4.80 7.47 7.63
N ARG A 183 -3.83 7.12 8.47
CA ARG A 183 -2.60 7.93 8.64
C ARG A 183 -1.76 8.01 7.38
N VAL A 184 -1.62 6.89 6.66
CA VAL A 184 -0.85 6.87 5.40
C VAL A 184 -1.54 7.69 4.31
N ASN A 185 -2.85 7.53 4.14
CA ASN A 185 -3.60 8.29 3.14
C ASN A 185 -3.66 9.78 3.47
N GLU A 186 -3.84 10.14 4.74
CA GLU A 186 -3.78 11.53 5.19
C GLU A 186 -2.44 12.18 4.83
N LYS A 187 -1.33 11.52 5.14
CA LYS A 187 0.01 12.00 4.80
C LYS A 187 0.19 12.17 3.29
N ILE A 188 -0.26 11.21 2.48
CA ILE A 188 -0.19 11.32 1.02
C ILE A 188 -0.99 12.52 0.51
N LEU A 189 -2.21 12.72 1.03
CA LEU A 189 -3.06 13.83 0.64
C LEU A 189 -2.47 15.19 1.05
N GLU A 190 -1.83 15.29 2.21
CA GLU A 190 -1.09 16.48 2.62
C GLU A 190 0.12 16.77 1.73
N GLU A 191 0.95 15.76 1.46
CA GLU A 191 2.12 15.88 0.58
C GLU A 191 1.74 16.27 -0.85
N GLN A 192 0.62 15.75 -1.33
CA GLN A 192 0.06 16.07 -2.64
C GLN A 192 -0.82 17.33 -2.65
N ARG A 193 -0.94 18.01 -1.50
CA ARG A 193 -1.67 19.27 -1.31
C ARG A 193 -3.18 19.18 -1.59
N TYR A 194 -3.77 18.04 -1.32
CA TYR A 194 -5.24 17.87 -1.26
C TYR A 194 -5.78 18.20 0.12
N LEU A 195 -4.94 18.12 1.14
CA LEU A 195 -5.21 18.60 2.49
C LEU A 195 -4.20 19.70 2.84
N LYS A 196 -4.59 20.64 3.69
CA LYS A 196 -3.65 21.60 4.28
C LYS A 196 -2.74 20.86 5.24
N LYS A 197 -1.45 21.11 5.12
CA LYS A 197 -0.49 20.67 6.12
C LYS A 197 -0.63 21.58 7.35
N ASP A 198 -1.38 21.09 8.33
CA ASP A 198 -1.46 21.74 9.64
C ASP A 198 -0.93 20.76 10.68
N ALA A 199 0.21 21.08 11.29
CA ALA A 199 0.83 20.26 12.34
C ALA A 199 -0.11 20.00 13.54
N LYS A 200 -1.16 20.81 13.69
CA LYS A 200 -2.17 20.64 14.74
C LYS A 200 -3.31 19.68 14.34
N VAL A 201 -3.45 19.36 13.06
CA VAL A 201 -4.50 18.47 12.57
C VAL A 201 -4.19 17.01 12.90
N THR A 202 -2.92 16.63 12.91
CA THR A 202 -2.50 15.28 13.32
C THR A 202 -2.74 14.98 14.80
N ASP A 203 -2.90 16.02 15.63
CA ASP A 203 -3.24 15.94 17.04
C ASP A 203 -4.69 16.42 17.29
N ALA A 204 -5.54 16.31 16.28
CA ALA A 204 -6.92 16.75 16.37
C ALA A 204 -7.70 15.95 17.43
N SER A 205 -8.69 16.60 18.02
CA SER A 205 -9.67 15.93 18.87
C SER A 205 -10.44 14.86 18.07
N ALA A 206 -11.02 13.91 18.77
CA ALA A 206 -11.72 12.74 18.20
C ALA A 206 -12.71 13.04 17.06
N ASP A 207 -13.37 14.20 17.13
CA ASP A 207 -14.32 14.70 16.14
C ASP A 207 -13.70 15.24 14.85
N LYS A 208 -12.37 15.47 14.83
CA LYS A 208 -11.63 16.03 13.68
C LYS A 208 -10.60 15.09 13.07
N VAL A 209 -10.60 13.84 13.46
CA VAL A 209 -9.69 12.83 12.93
C VAL A 209 -10.00 12.57 11.46
N PHE A 210 -8.93 12.51 10.65
CA PHE A 210 -9.07 12.12 9.26
C PHE A 210 -9.47 10.65 9.15
N SER A 211 -10.47 10.38 8.31
CA SER A 211 -10.87 9.03 7.89
C SER A 211 -10.87 8.94 6.38
N THR A 212 -10.20 7.93 5.85
CA THR A 212 -10.15 7.65 4.40
C THR A 212 -11.53 7.36 3.85
N GLU A 213 -12.34 6.61 4.58
CA GLU A 213 -13.70 6.25 4.18
C GLU A 213 -14.60 7.51 4.12
N ALA A 214 -14.57 8.33 5.16
CA ALA A 214 -15.31 9.59 5.19
C ALA A 214 -14.87 10.52 4.06
N TYR A 215 -13.55 10.61 3.80
CA TYR A 215 -13.02 11.40 2.69
C TYR A 215 -13.52 10.92 1.33
N LEU A 216 -13.59 9.63 1.11
CA LEU A 216 -14.06 9.05 -0.15
C LEU A 216 -15.58 9.18 -0.33
N ALA A 217 -16.33 9.15 0.76
CA ALA A 217 -17.77 9.34 0.75
C ALA A 217 -18.13 10.82 0.54
N SER A 218 -17.51 11.71 1.32
CA SER A 218 -17.71 13.15 1.22
C SER A 218 -16.46 13.89 1.73
N PRO A 219 -15.59 14.39 0.83
CA PRO A 219 -14.35 15.03 1.23
C PRO A 219 -14.51 16.21 2.22
N SER A 220 -15.64 16.90 2.16
CA SER A 220 -15.95 18.02 3.07
C SER A 220 -16.22 17.58 4.51
N THR A 221 -16.55 16.31 4.74
CA THR A 221 -16.85 15.76 6.07
C THR A 221 -15.68 14.97 6.68
N ALA A 222 -14.61 14.78 5.93
CA ALA A 222 -13.52 13.90 6.29
C ALA A 222 -12.80 14.27 7.60
N MET A 223 -12.92 15.52 8.02
CA MET A 223 -12.27 16.05 9.23
C MET A 223 -13.28 16.88 10.06
N GLY A 224 -14.40 16.25 10.41
CA GLY A 224 -15.44 16.90 11.20
C GLY A 224 -16.18 18.03 10.47
N GLY A 225 -16.15 18.06 9.15
CA GLY A 225 -16.85 19.07 8.35
C GLY A 225 -16.12 20.42 8.20
N ASP A 226 -14.84 20.50 8.55
CA ASP A 226 -14.05 21.73 8.38
C ASP A 226 -13.53 21.89 6.94
N ASP A 227 -14.30 22.58 6.09
CA ASP A 227 -13.94 22.92 4.71
C ASP A 227 -12.65 23.74 4.57
N LYS A 228 -12.15 24.33 5.66
CA LYS A 228 -10.92 25.14 5.64
C LYS A 228 -9.67 24.27 5.46
N ILE A 229 -9.78 23.01 5.76
CA ILE A 229 -8.67 22.04 5.65
C ILE A 229 -8.45 21.62 4.20
N VAL A 230 -9.51 21.66 3.38
CA VAL A 230 -9.45 21.27 1.99
C VAL A 230 -8.98 22.42 1.11
N LEU A 231 -7.94 22.19 0.30
CA LEU A 231 -7.43 23.20 -0.62
C LEU A 231 -8.43 23.47 -1.75
N LYS A 232 -8.79 24.75 -1.95
CA LYS A 232 -9.62 25.19 -3.06
C LYS A 232 -8.79 25.37 -4.32
N ARG A 233 -9.37 25.05 -5.48
CA ARG A 233 -8.74 25.26 -6.78
C ARG A 233 -8.39 26.74 -6.97
N GLY A 234 -7.13 27.07 -7.29
CA GLY A 234 -6.65 28.43 -7.50
C GLY A 234 -5.84 29.03 -6.36
N GLN A 235 -5.77 28.39 -5.20
CA GLN A 235 -4.76 28.74 -4.22
C GLN A 235 -3.40 28.28 -4.74
N LYS A 236 -2.65 29.23 -5.35
CA LYS A 236 -1.23 29.02 -5.66
C LYS A 236 -0.54 28.74 -4.34
N ALA A 237 0.00 27.53 -4.20
CA ALA A 237 0.95 27.28 -3.12
C ALA A 237 2.05 28.31 -3.21
N ALA A 238 2.34 28.97 -2.11
CA ALA A 238 3.44 29.91 -2.00
C ALA A 238 4.70 29.28 -2.60
N SER A 239 5.29 29.97 -3.55
CA SER A 239 6.44 29.67 -4.36
C SER A 239 7.45 28.71 -3.75
N GLY A 240 7.53 27.53 -4.29
CA GLY A 240 8.60 26.58 -4.03
C GLY A 240 8.73 25.62 -5.20
N LYS A 241 9.71 25.88 -6.07
CA LYS A 241 10.23 25.07 -7.18
C LYS A 241 9.22 24.48 -8.18
N LYS A 242 9.32 24.96 -9.44
CA LYS A 242 8.79 24.30 -10.64
C LYS A 242 9.18 22.82 -10.65
N GLY A 243 8.20 21.95 -10.53
CA GLY A 243 8.40 20.51 -10.63
C GLY A 243 7.06 19.80 -10.62
N SER A 244 6.60 19.40 -11.81
CA SER A 244 5.48 18.53 -12.13
C SER A 244 4.11 18.91 -11.53
N ALA A 245 3.33 19.57 -12.35
CA ALA A 245 1.89 19.69 -12.16
C ALA A 245 1.29 18.26 -12.02
N ALA A 246 0.65 17.99 -10.88
CA ALA A 246 -0.18 16.82 -10.75
C ALA A 246 -1.29 16.86 -11.83
N PRO A 247 -1.53 15.76 -12.55
CA PRO A 247 -2.61 15.73 -13.52
C PRO A 247 -3.93 15.87 -12.79
N ALA A 248 -4.76 16.78 -13.23
CA ALA A 248 -6.14 16.90 -12.82
C ALA A 248 -6.88 15.62 -13.24
N ALA A 249 -6.95 14.64 -12.35
CA ALA A 249 -7.79 13.46 -12.53
C ALA A 249 -9.19 13.80 -11.98
N GLY A 250 -10.18 13.82 -12.88
CA GLY A 250 -11.58 13.71 -12.54
C GLY A 250 -12.23 14.92 -11.85
N ALA A 251 -12.21 16.09 -12.47
CA ALA A 251 -13.15 17.15 -12.12
C ALA A 251 -14.52 16.83 -12.70
N THR A 252 -15.46 16.36 -11.92
CA THR A 252 -16.86 16.33 -12.29
C THR A 252 -17.36 17.77 -12.40
N ASN A 253 -17.80 18.14 -13.60
CA ASN A 253 -18.40 19.43 -13.90
C ASN A 253 -19.78 19.52 -13.26
N THR A 254 -19.91 20.28 -12.19
CA THR A 254 -21.19 20.84 -11.80
C THR A 254 -21.13 22.35 -12.03
N GLN A 255 -22.03 22.84 -12.88
CA GLN A 255 -22.15 24.26 -13.21
C GLN A 255 -22.57 25.05 -11.96
N GLY A 256 -21.69 25.94 -11.53
CA GLY A 256 -21.92 26.91 -10.49
C GLY A 256 -20.65 27.71 -10.22
N ASN A 257 -20.73 29.02 -10.16
CA ASN A 257 -19.62 29.99 -10.02
C ASN A 257 -18.92 29.97 -8.64
N SER A 258 -19.01 28.88 -7.91
CA SER A 258 -18.29 28.66 -6.64
C SER A 258 -16.88 28.12 -6.91
N PRO A 259 -15.85 28.48 -6.14
CA PRO A 259 -14.51 27.94 -6.32
C PRO A 259 -14.58 26.40 -6.19
N LYS A 260 -14.28 25.71 -7.26
CA LYS A 260 -14.34 24.25 -7.33
C LYS A 260 -13.28 23.67 -6.41
N ASN A 261 -13.69 22.98 -5.39
CA ASN A 261 -12.79 22.17 -4.56
C ASN A 261 -12.27 21.01 -5.42
N VAL A 262 -10.97 20.73 -5.33
CA VAL A 262 -10.35 19.61 -6.02
C VAL A 262 -10.08 18.53 -4.98
N TYR A 263 -10.69 17.37 -5.18
CA TYR A 263 -10.55 16.23 -4.28
C TYR A 263 -9.83 15.09 -4.99
N ALA A 264 -9.04 14.33 -4.25
CA ALA A 264 -8.48 13.07 -4.75
C ALA A 264 -9.59 12.01 -4.80
N GLN A 265 -9.63 11.26 -5.89
CA GLN A 265 -10.53 10.12 -6.06
C GLN A 265 -9.73 8.83 -6.06
N ARG A 266 -10.37 7.68 -5.82
CA ARG A 266 -9.71 6.35 -5.95
C ARG A 266 -9.08 6.18 -7.32
N THR A 267 -9.74 6.64 -8.38
CA THR A 267 -9.25 6.60 -9.76
C THR A 267 -8.00 7.45 -10.02
N SER A 268 -7.65 8.35 -9.10
CA SER A 268 -6.42 9.15 -9.20
C SER A 268 -5.16 8.35 -8.92
N GLY A 269 -5.29 7.17 -8.29
CA GLY A 269 -4.17 6.34 -7.84
C GLY A 269 -3.35 6.96 -6.70
N LEU A 270 -3.86 8.01 -6.04
CA LEU A 270 -3.19 8.66 -4.90
C LEU A 270 -3.55 7.99 -3.59
N ILE A 271 -4.83 7.64 -3.42
CA ILE A 271 -5.33 7.01 -2.21
C ILE A 271 -5.02 5.52 -2.29
N LEU A 272 -4.27 5.05 -1.31
CA LEU A 272 -3.94 3.63 -1.20
C LEU A 272 -5.16 2.82 -0.75
N PRO A 273 -5.27 1.56 -1.19
CA PRO A 273 -6.23 0.61 -0.65
C PRO A 273 -6.07 0.45 0.87
N GLU A 274 -7.08 -0.08 1.49
CA GLU A 274 -7.08 -0.37 2.92
C GLU A 274 -6.02 -1.44 3.26
N TYR A 275 -5.23 -1.16 4.31
CA TYR A 275 -4.39 -2.16 4.95
C TYR A 275 -5.28 -3.15 5.69
N ARG A 276 -4.97 -4.41 5.58
CA ARG A 276 -5.71 -5.50 6.23
C ARG A 276 -4.79 -6.65 6.59
N LEU A 277 -5.25 -7.54 7.39
CA LEU A 277 -4.57 -8.82 7.59
C LEU A 277 -4.57 -9.62 6.27
N PRO A 278 -3.50 -10.34 5.97
CA PRO A 278 -3.45 -11.23 4.81
C PRO A 278 -4.45 -12.37 4.97
N THR A 279 -4.93 -12.90 3.87
CA THR A 279 -5.60 -14.20 3.87
C THR A 279 -4.59 -15.32 4.10
N GLU A 280 -5.05 -16.48 4.52
CA GLU A 280 -4.20 -17.64 4.69
C GLU A 280 -3.41 -17.99 3.42
N ALA A 281 -4.07 -17.95 2.25
CA ALA A 281 -3.42 -18.20 0.97
C ALA A 281 -2.37 -17.14 0.63
N GLU A 282 -2.62 -15.85 0.88
CA GLU A 282 -1.64 -14.78 0.68
C GLU A 282 -0.44 -14.95 1.60
N TRP A 283 -0.69 -15.30 2.86
CA TRP A 283 0.36 -15.49 3.85
C TRP A 283 1.26 -16.67 3.50
N GLU A 284 0.68 -17.85 3.21
CA GLU A 284 1.44 -19.04 2.83
C GLU A 284 2.20 -18.83 1.52
N TYR A 285 1.56 -18.18 0.52
CA TYR A 285 2.19 -17.85 -0.74
C TYR A 285 3.42 -16.96 -0.56
N ALA A 286 3.31 -15.91 0.24
CA ALA A 286 4.42 -15.00 0.53
C ALA A 286 5.52 -15.70 1.33
N ALA A 287 5.17 -16.48 2.36
CA ALA A 287 6.12 -17.24 3.17
C ALA A 287 6.94 -18.25 2.36
N LYS A 288 6.32 -18.86 1.36
CA LYS A 288 7.00 -19.79 0.42
C LYS A 288 7.82 -19.07 -0.67
N GLY A 289 7.85 -17.74 -0.71
CA GLY A 289 8.63 -16.95 -1.68
C GLY A 289 7.91 -16.63 -3.00
N GLY A 290 6.58 -16.63 -3.03
CA GLY A 290 5.78 -16.22 -4.17
C GLY A 290 5.98 -17.09 -5.42
N ILE A 291 6.19 -16.46 -6.58
CA ILE A 291 6.36 -17.16 -7.87
C ILE A 291 7.51 -18.18 -7.85
N THR A 292 8.59 -17.90 -7.14
CA THR A 292 9.75 -18.82 -7.05
C THR A 292 9.41 -20.09 -6.28
N ALA A 293 8.53 -20.02 -5.31
CA ALA A 293 8.09 -21.17 -4.52
C ALA A 293 7.16 -22.10 -5.28
N ALA A 294 6.39 -21.59 -6.23
CA ALA A 294 5.55 -22.43 -7.09
C ALA A 294 6.35 -23.49 -7.86
N ALA A 295 7.64 -23.21 -8.11
CA ALA A 295 8.57 -24.15 -8.77
C ALA A 295 9.19 -25.17 -7.80
N ASN A 296 9.32 -24.85 -6.51
CA ASN A 296 10.17 -25.60 -5.58
C ASN A 296 9.41 -26.33 -4.47
N ASN A 297 8.12 -26.10 -4.26
CA ASN A 297 7.27 -26.73 -3.23
C ASN A 297 8.01 -26.92 -1.87
N THR A 298 8.62 -25.84 -1.39
CA THR A 298 9.41 -25.86 -0.16
C THR A 298 8.54 -26.08 1.06
N GLU A 299 9.05 -26.81 2.05
CA GLU A 299 8.36 -27.09 3.31
C GLU A 299 8.35 -25.87 4.23
N PHE A 300 9.50 -25.21 4.33
CA PHE A 300 9.68 -23.99 5.13
C PHE A 300 10.01 -22.81 4.24
N ALA A 301 9.87 -21.60 4.76
CA ALA A 301 10.23 -20.37 4.08
C ALA A 301 11.71 -20.33 3.64
N TRP A 302 12.58 -21.09 4.30
CA TRP A 302 14.01 -21.18 4.02
C TRP A 302 14.44 -22.45 3.26
N GLY A 303 13.53 -23.35 2.93
CA GLY A 303 13.82 -24.60 2.18
C GLY A 303 13.15 -25.82 2.78
N ASN A 304 13.76 -27.00 2.58
CA ASN A 304 13.19 -28.27 3.02
C ASN A 304 13.83 -28.86 4.31
N GLU A 305 14.90 -28.23 4.80
CA GLU A 305 15.56 -28.67 6.02
C GLU A 305 15.06 -27.86 7.23
N PHE A 306 14.62 -28.54 8.29
CA PHE A 306 14.15 -27.88 9.51
C PHE A 306 15.24 -27.00 10.16
N SER A 307 16.48 -27.48 10.20
CA SER A 307 17.63 -26.76 10.76
C SER A 307 18.83 -26.84 9.82
N PRO A 308 18.89 -26.01 8.76
CA PRO A 308 20.00 -26.02 7.83
C PRO A 308 21.34 -25.80 8.57
N ALA A 309 22.29 -26.69 8.38
CA ALA A 309 23.58 -26.66 9.07
C ALA A 309 23.49 -26.49 10.61
N GLY A 310 22.41 -26.97 11.23
CA GLY A 310 22.18 -26.85 12.67
C GLY A 310 21.78 -25.45 13.14
N GLN A 311 21.51 -24.53 12.22
CA GLN A 311 21.08 -23.17 12.54
C GLN A 311 19.55 -23.10 12.67
N ARG A 312 19.10 -22.34 13.67
CA ARG A 312 17.66 -22.02 13.85
C ARG A 312 17.27 -20.87 12.93
N MET A 313 16.37 -21.12 12.00
CA MET A 313 15.93 -20.15 11.00
C MET A 313 14.67 -19.38 11.43
N ALA A 314 13.95 -19.85 12.46
CA ALA A 314 12.77 -19.21 13.01
C ALA A 314 12.66 -19.40 14.52
N HIS A 315 11.87 -18.57 15.18
CA HIS A 315 11.49 -18.72 16.56
C HIS A 315 10.30 -19.69 16.64
N VAL A 316 10.59 -20.96 16.77
CA VAL A 316 9.58 -22.01 16.96
C VAL A 316 9.60 -22.51 18.40
N TRP A 317 8.44 -22.96 18.87
CA TRP A 317 8.33 -23.57 20.18
C TRP A 317 9.19 -24.84 20.23
N GLN A 318 9.88 -25.06 21.32
CA GLN A 318 10.86 -26.13 21.45
C GLN A 318 10.57 -27.01 22.67
N GLY A 319 9.33 -27.31 22.92
CA GLY A 319 8.93 -28.29 23.95
C GLY A 319 9.32 -27.94 25.37
#